data_96d8da352a0dfd7a0fc84ef5b96088cb
#
_entry.id   96d8da352a0dfd7a0fc84ef5b96088cb
#
_cell.length_a   1.000
_cell.length_b   1.000
_cell.length_c   1.000
_cell.angle_alpha   90.00
_cell.angle_beta   90.00
_cell.angle_gamma   90.00
#
_symmetry.space_group_name_H-M   'P 1'
#
loop_
_entity.id
_entity.type
_entity.pdbx_description
1 polymer ?
#
loop_
_entity_poly.entity_id
_entity_poly.type
_entity_poly.pdbx_seq_one_letter_code
_entity_poly.pdbx_strand_id
1 'polypeptide(L)'
;MSVRRSVIVVGLIFSLASLAFSFGSWTAQRQMAQQIAANDARLESLRDDLARSILQMRGELPYASPTNGQRQPEVVAAGGTPQSALVDEIKRQLQNEMGLFPVQLLRDRRESFVELNAFDNFGKTNYGTAGYLGGGYFITVKHGVIALDEPSDGREARRITSIKVRYKGKDIPARIVDSGNANVEVHPGDWAIIRVGQELDLPALRIDTSYGYDFAEPIFRLGNDYSKGIILSTGYVGQRTANGLVTCLTDGHPGVSGGGVLNQDGNLVGIPIGRMQGDYRFSFILPVRAEMFRKVPGLVQPERVALAETGE
;
A
#
# COMPACT_ATOMS: atom_id res chain seq x y z
N MET A 1 -2.27 -63.91 11.07
CA MET A 1 -1.41 -63.51 9.92
C MET A 1 -1.73 -62.15 9.29
N SER A 2 -2.77 -61.43 9.70
CA SER A 2 -3.19 -60.17 9.00
C SER A 2 -2.43 -58.92 9.45
N VAL A 3 -2.09 -58.72 10.71
CA VAL A 3 -1.46 -57.50 11.27
C VAL A 3 -0.07 -57.22 10.68
N ARG A 4 0.75 -58.23 10.43
CA ARG A 4 2.08 -58.06 9.84
C ARG A 4 2.03 -57.54 8.39
N ARG A 5 1.03 -57.92 7.61
CA ARG A 5 0.86 -57.43 6.23
C ARG A 5 0.43 -55.99 6.19
N SER A 6 -0.43 -55.57 7.12
CA SER A 6 -0.87 -54.16 7.23
C SER A 6 0.28 -53.22 7.58
N VAL A 7 1.16 -53.59 8.51
CA VAL A 7 2.32 -52.78 8.92
C VAL A 7 3.32 -52.60 7.77
N ILE A 8 3.55 -53.65 6.94
CA ILE A 8 4.45 -53.57 5.78
C ILE A 8 3.87 -52.67 4.71
N VAL A 9 2.56 -52.70 4.45
CA VAL A 9 1.90 -51.86 3.45
C VAL A 9 1.93 -50.37 3.88
N VAL A 10 1.67 -50.09 5.16
CA VAL A 10 1.73 -48.70 5.69
C VAL A 10 3.17 -48.16 5.59
N GLY A 11 4.18 -48.95 5.93
CA GLY A 11 5.59 -48.56 5.80
C GLY A 11 6.01 -48.24 4.36
N LEU A 12 5.53 -49.04 3.39
CA LEU A 12 5.80 -48.81 1.96
C LEU A 12 5.14 -47.51 1.45
N ILE A 13 3.92 -47.23 1.86
CA ILE A 13 3.22 -46.00 1.50
C ILE A 13 3.96 -44.78 2.05
N PHE A 14 4.39 -44.83 3.33
CA PHE A 14 5.17 -43.75 3.93
C PHE A 14 6.51 -43.52 3.25
N SER A 15 7.21 -44.58 2.87
CA SER A 15 8.48 -44.46 2.15
C SER A 15 8.32 -43.86 0.77
N LEU A 16 7.28 -44.26 0.02
CA LEU A 16 6.94 -43.70 -1.30
C LEU A 16 6.52 -42.21 -1.19
N ALA A 17 5.75 -41.86 -0.20
CA ALA A 17 5.35 -40.46 0.04
C ALA A 17 6.56 -39.59 0.38
N SER A 18 7.49 -40.06 1.19
CA SER A 18 8.72 -39.35 1.55
C SER A 18 9.64 -39.17 0.35
N LEU A 19 9.76 -40.17 -0.53
CA LEU A 19 10.52 -40.09 -1.77
C LEU A 19 9.90 -39.08 -2.76
N ALA A 20 8.58 -39.10 -2.90
CA ALA A 20 7.87 -38.15 -3.77
C ALA A 20 8.01 -36.70 -3.25
N PHE A 21 7.92 -36.49 -1.95
CA PHE A 21 8.13 -35.19 -1.33
C PHE A 21 9.57 -34.67 -1.51
N SER A 22 10.55 -35.54 -1.31
CA SER A 22 11.98 -35.20 -1.50
C SER A 22 12.29 -34.87 -2.97
N PHE A 23 11.72 -35.61 -3.90
CA PHE A 23 11.88 -35.34 -5.33
C PHE A 23 11.19 -34.05 -5.75
N GLY A 24 9.97 -33.77 -5.25
CA GLY A 24 9.26 -32.51 -5.47
C GLY A 24 10.02 -31.31 -4.91
N SER A 25 10.57 -31.41 -3.71
CA SER A 25 11.40 -30.37 -3.10
C SER A 25 12.68 -30.10 -3.91
N TRP A 26 13.35 -31.17 -4.38
CA TRP A 26 14.57 -31.03 -5.18
C TRP A 26 14.31 -30.39 -6.54
N THR A 27 13.21 -30.74 -7.22
CA THR A 27 12.84 -30.11 -8.49
C THR A 27 12.49 -28.64 -8.33
N ALA A 28 11.76 -28.29 -7.25
CA ALA A 28 11.44 -26.90 -6.92
C ALA A 28 12.70 -26.06 -6.63
N GLN A 29 13.64 -26.61 -5.87
CA GLN A 29 14.93 -25.95 -5.62
C GLN A 29 15.76 -25.76 -6.90
N ARG A 30 15.76 -26.73 -7.82
CA ARG A 30 16.42 -26.58 -9.11
C ARG A 30 15.80 -25.52 -9.98
N GLN A 31 14.47 -25.46 -10.04
CA GLN A 31 13.77 -24.41 -10.78
C GLN A 31 14.06 -23.02 -10.21
N MET A 32 14.06 -22.90 -8.89
CA MET A 32 14.37 -21.63 -8.23
C MET A 32 15.83 -21.18 -8.49
N ALA A 33 16.77 -22.11 -8.42
CA ALA A 33 18.18 -21.83 -8.77
C ALA A 33 18.36 -21.40 -10.23
N GLN A 34 17.62 -22.02 -11.15
CA GLN A 34 17.63 -21.64 -12.58
C GLN A 34 17.01 -20.25 -12.80
N GLN A 35 15.94 -19.92 -12.10
CA GLN A 35 15.33 -18.57 -12.17
C GLN A 35 16.28 -17.50 -11.62
N ILE A 36 16.96 -17.78 -10.50
CA ILE A 36 17.94 -16.86 -9.93
C ILE A 36 19.08 -16.63 -10.93
N ALA A 37 19.66 -17.70 -11.50
CA ALA A 37 20.73 -17.58 -12.47
C ALA A 37 20.31 -16.83 -13.75
N ALA A 38 19.08 -17.03 -14.21
CA ALA A 38 18.53 -16.32 -15.37
C ALA A 38 18.32 -14.82 -15.06
N ASN A 39 17.88 -14.50 -13.86
CA ASN A 39 17.72 -13.11 -13.41
C ASN A 39 19.08 -12.41 -13.25
N ASP A 40 20.08 -13.10 -12.70
CA ASP A 40 21.44 -12.57 -12.56
C ASP A 40 22.07 -12.28 -13.94
N ALA A 41 21.92 -13.20 -14.89
CA ALA A 41 22.38 -12.98 -16.26
C ALA A 41 21.68 -11.80 -16.96
N ARG A 42 20.39 -11.62 -16.68
CA ARG A 42 19.62 -10.47 -17.18
C ARG A 42 20.06 -9.15 -16.55
N LEU A 43 20.36 -9.15 -15.27
CA LEU A 43 20.92 -8.00 -14.57
C LEU A 43 22.29 -7.58 -15.10
N GLU A 44 23.16 -8.55 -15.38
CA GLU A 44 24.46 -8.26 -16.00
C GLU A 44 24.30 -7.66 -17.41
N SER A 45 23.39 -8.21 -18.23
CA SER A 45 23.15 -7.66 -19.57
C SER A 45 22.62 -6.22 -19.53
N LEU A 46 21.69 -5.93 -18.60
CA LEU A 46 21.15 -4.58 -18.41
C LEU A 46 22.22 -3.61 -17.90
N ARG A 47 23.09 -4.06 -17.02
CA ARG A 47 24.24 -3.27 -16.56
C ARG A 47 25.18 -2.89 -17.70
N ASP A 48 25.46 -3.84 -18.57
CA ASP A 48 26.36 -3.62 -19.72
C ASP A 48 25.71 -2.71 -20.78
N ASP A 49 24.39 -2.83 -20.99
CA ASP A 49 23.64 -1.94 -21.87
C ASP A 49 23.57 -0.52 -21.33
N LEU A 50 23.36 -0.38 -20.02
CA LEU A 50 23.39 0.90 -19.35
C LEU A 50 24.78 1.56 -19.43
N ALA A 51 25.83 0.79 -19.19
CA ALA A 51 27.21 1.26 -19.30
C ALA A 51 27.53 1.73 -20.73
N ARG A 52 27.08 0.99 -21.75
CA ARG A 52 27.23 1.40 -23.16
C ARG A 52 26.46 2.68 -23.48
N SER A 53 25.23 2.80 -23.01
CA SER A 53 24.42 4.02 -23.20
C SER A 53 25.05 5.25 -22.53
N ILE A 54 25.61 5.08 -21.33
CA ILE A 54 26.31 6.17 -20.64
C ILE A 54 27.58 6.60 -21.38
N LEU A 55 28.34 5.65 -21.92
CA LEU A 55 29.52 5.93 -22.72
C LEU A 55 29.16 6.63 -24.03
N GLN A 56 28.08 6.24 -24.69
CA GLN A 56 27.59 6.84 -25.92
C GLN A 56 27.11 8.27 -25.69
N MET A 57 26.36 8.54 -24.62
CA MET A 57 25.94 9.87 -24.21
C MET A 57 27.15 10.79 -23.85
N ARG A 58 28.21 10.20 -23.29
CA ARG A 58 29.44 10.94 -22.94
C ARG A 58 30.26 11.33 -24.17
N GLY A 59 30.16 10.55 -25.25
CA GLY A 59 30.79 10.83 -26.55
C GLY A 59 30.06 11.89 -27.39
N GLU A 60 28.77 12.10 -27.14
CA GLU A 60 27.95 13.06 -27.87
C GLU A 60 27.90 14.47 -27.23
N LEU A 61 28.50 14.66 -26.05
CA LEU A 61 28.65 15.99 -25.45
C LEU A 61 29.76 16.76 -26.18
N PRO A 62 29.46 17.88 -26.88
CA PRO A 62 30.48 18.67 -27.50
C PRO A 62 31.44 19.20 -26.42
N TYR A 63 32.70 18.84 -26.56
CA TYR A 63 33.80 19.33 -25.73
C TYR A 63 33.91 20.83 -25.92
N ALA A 64 33.29 21.63 -25.06
CA ALA A 64 33.49 23.07 -25.03
C ALA A 64 34.89 23.37 -24.56
N SER A 65 35.80 23.66 -25.47
CA SER A 65 37.10 24.25 -25.19
C SER A 65 36.95 25.55 -24.42
N PRO A 66 37.77 25.81 -23.41
CA PRO A 66 37.71 27.04 -22.66
C PRO A 66 38.30 28.20 -23.51
N THR A 67 37.48 28.95 -24.16
CA THR A 67 37.84 30.28 -24.71
C THR A 67 37.47 31.35 -23.72
N ASN A 68 38.50 32.14 -23.38
CA ASN A 68 38.48 33.30 -22.52
C ASN A 68 37.35 34.31 -22.83
N GLY A 69 36.77 34.80 -21.75
CA GLY A 69 36.36 36.19 -21.66
C GLY A 69 34.92 36.52 -21.96
N GLN A 70 34.22 36.98 -20.95
CA GLN A 70 33.12 37.93 -20.92
C GLN A 70 31.66 37.48 -20.94
N ARG A 71 31.05 37.93 -19.85
CA ARG A 71 29.62 38.15 -19.61
C ARG A 71 28.76 36.92 -19.29
N GLN A 72 28.51 36.73 -18.01
CA GLN A 72 27.38 35.98 -17.48
C GLN A 72 26.08 36.70 -17.91
N PRO A 73 25.13 35.98 -18.54
CA PRO A 73 23.74 36.31 -18.40
C PRO A 73 23.18 35.56 -17.16
N GLU A 74 22.51 36.32 -16.37
CA GLU A 74 21.71 35.88 -15.23
C GLU A 74 20.68 34.85 -15.71
N VAL A 75 20.89 33.58 -15.42
CA VAL A 75 19.93 32.50 -15.74
C VAL A 75 18.95 32.42 -14.59
N VAL A 76 17.76 32.94 -14.85
CA VAL A 76 16.57 32.69 -14.03
C VAL A 76 16.37 31.18 -13.90
N ALA A 77 16.49 30.69 -12.68
CA ALA A 77 16.26 29.29 -12.35
C ALA A 77 14.77 28.97 -12.43
N ALA A 78 14.34 28.45 -13.56
CA ALA A 78 13.06 27.79 -13.72
C ALA A 78 13.25 26.52 -14.56
N GLY A 79 13.06 25.36 -13.95
CA GLY A 79 12.96 24.08 -14.65
C GLY A 79 14.19 23.18 -14.47
N GLY A 80 13.95 22.00 -13.91
CA GLY A 80 14.96 20.95 -13.79
C GLY A 80 15.63 20.69 -15.13
N THR A 81 16.91 20.42 -15.09
CA THR A 81 17.72 20.15 -16.30
C THR A 81 17.13 18.93 -17.03
N PRO A 82 17.21 18.86 -18.39
CA PRO A 82 16.75 17.70 -19.16
C PRO A 82 17.33 16.37 -18.66
N GLN A 83 18.48 16.41 -18.05
CA GLN A 83 19.17 15.26 -17.43
C GLN A 83 18.44 14.73 -16.19
N SER A 84 17.89 15.58 -15.33
CA SER A 84 17.13 15.12 -14.16
C SER A 84 15.83 14.42 -14.54
N ALA A 85 15.12 14.95 -15.53
CA ALA A 85 13.90 14.34 -16.05
C ALA A 85 14.17 12.96 -16.69
N LEU A 86 15.29 12.82 -17.43
CA LEU A 86 15.68 11.52 -18.01
C LEU A 86 16.09 10.50 -16.93
N VAL A 87 16.82 10.92 -15.92
CA VAL A 87 17.18 10.06 -14.78
C VAL A 87 15.95 9.59 -14.01
N ASP A 88 14.98 10.49 -13.79
CA ASP A 88 13.72 10.14 -13.13
C ASP A 88 12.87 9.18 -13.98
N GLU A 89 12.86 9.36 -15.30
CA GLU A 89 12.18 8.45 -16.23
C GLU A 89 12.83 7.06 -16.26
N ILE A 90 14.16 6.97 -16.38
CA ILE A 90 14.90 5.71 -16.33
C ILE A 90 14.66 5.00 -14.99
N LYS A 91 14.70 5.75 -13.89
CA LYS A 91 14.42 5.21 -12.56
C LYS A 91 13.00 4.66 -12.47
N ARG A 92 12.01 5.36 -13.00
CA ARG A 92 10.62 4.93 -13.03
C ARG A 92 10.43 3.68 -13.89
N GLN A 93 11.05 3.61 -15.07
CA GLN A 93 11.02 2.43 -15.93
C GLN A 93 11.67 1.21 -15.25
N LEU A 94 12.83 1.39 -14.64
CA LEU A 94 13.49 0.33 -13.87
C LEU A 94 12.63 -0.14 -12.67
N GLN A 95 11.97 0.76 -11.98
CA GLN A 95 11.05 0.42 -10.89
C GLN A 95 9.85 -0.40 -11.42
N ASN A 96 9.28 -0.01 -12.56
CA ASN A 96 8.15 -0.71 -13.16
C ASN A 96 8.53 -2.09 -13.72
N GLU A 97 9.63 -2.19 -14.45
CA GLU A 97 10.04 -3.43 -15.11
C GLU A 97 10.68 -4.45 -14.16
N MET A 98 11.40 -3.96 -13.15
CA MET A 98 12.13 -4.82 -12.22
C MET A 98 11.41 -5.03 -10.88
N GLY A 99 10.25 -4.42 -10.68
CA GLY A 99 9.53 -4.48 -9.40
C GLY A 99 10.36 -3.94 -8.23
N LEU A 100 11.25 -2.98 -8.48
CA LEU A 100 12.11 -2.41 -7.45
C LEU A 100 11.26 -1.62 -6.45
N PHE A 101 11.41 -1.99 -5.18
CA PHE A 101 10.71 -1.32 -4.10
C PHE A 101 11.33 0.04 -3.81
N PRO A 102 10.55 1.10 -3.69
CA PRO A 102 11.02 2.39 -3.20
C PRO A 102 11.27 2.31 -1.67
N VAL A 103 12.28 1.53 -1.27
CA VAL A 103 12.52 1.12 0.13
C VAL A 103 12.59 2.29 1.09
N GLN A 104 13.32 3.36 0.72
CA GLN A 104 13.44 4.52 1.58
C GLN A 104 12.10 5.24 1.74
N LEU A 105 11.39 5.45 0.64
CA LEU A 105 10.05 6.05 0.65
C LEU A 105 9.08 5.26 1.53
N LEU A 106 9.10 3.93 1.43
CA LEU A 106 8.22 3.07 2.23
C LEU A 106 8.59 3.08 3.72
N ARG A 107 9.89 3.19 4.05
CA ARG A 107 10.33 3.39 5.43
C ARG A 107 9.79 4.69 6.00
N ASP A 108 9.91 5.78 5.25
CA ASP A 108 9.42 7.10 5.66
C ASP A 108 7.89 7.08 5.82
N ARG A 109 7.19 6.42 4.89
CA ARG A 109 5.72 6.31 4.94
C ARG A 109 5.20 5.40 6.03
N ARG A 110 5.98 4.42 6.49
CA ARG A 110 5.59 3.56 7.60
C ARG A 110 5.22 4.36 8.84
N GLU A 111 5.91 5.44 9.10
CA GLU A 111 5.68 6.31 10.26
C GLU A 111 4.39 7.12 10.16
N SER A 112 3.80 7.22 8.98
CA SER A 112 2.48 7.85 8.79
C SER A 112 1.33 6.99 9.32
N PHE A 113 1.57 5.74 9.71
CA PHE A 113 0.53 4.81 10.15
C PHE A 113 0.68 4.46 11.63
N VAL A 114 -0.45 4.34 12.30
CA VAL A 114 -0.52 4.02 13.73
C VAL A 114 -1.48 2.87 13.97
N GLU A 115 -1.28 2.14 15.06
CA GLU A 115 -2.23 1.16 15.56
C GLU A 115 -3.50 1.87 16.03
N LEU A 116 -4.64 1.31 15.69
CA LEU A 116 -5.96 1.76 16.10
C LEU A 116 -6.60 0.70 17.00
N ASN A 117 -7.09 1.12 18.15
CA ASN A 117 -7.83 0.29 19.09
C ASN A 117 -9.19 0.93 19.36
N ALA A 118 -10.26 0.19 19.14
CA ALA A 118 -11.61 0.62 19.49
C ALA A 118 -12.26 -0.41 20.40
N PHE A 119 -12.87 0.07 21.48
CA PHE A 119 -13.45 -0.76 22.53
C PHE A 119 -14.96 -0.66 22.48
N ASP A 120 -15.64 -1.78 22.55
CA ASP A 120 -17.11 -1.80 22.56
C ASP A 120 -17.71 -1.89 23.97
N ASN A 121 -19.04 -1.82 24.05
CA ASN A 121 -19.81 -1.93 25.29
C ASN A 121 -19.76 -3.34 25.94
N PHE A 122 -19.22 -4.34 25.25
CA PHE A 122 -19.02 -5.69 25.77
C PHE A 122 -17.57 -5.96 26.20
N GLY A 123 -16.70 -4.95 26.16
CA GLY A 123 -15.28 -5.08 26.50
C GLY A 123 -14.42 -5.73 25.43
N LYS A 124 -14.95 -5.94 24.21
CA LYS A 124 -14.16 -6.42 23.09
C LYS A 124 -13.40 -5.27 22.44
N THR A 125 -12.23 -5.60 21.92
CA THR A 125 -11.37 -4.64 21.22
C THR A 125 -11.35 -4.96 19.73
N ASN A 126 -11.65 -3.96 18.92
CA ASN A 126 -11.35 -3.98 17.49
C ASN A 126 -9.94 -3.44 17.29
N TYR A 127 -9.13 -4.17 16.57
CA TYR A 127 -7.79 -3.77 16.17
C TYR A 127 -7.81 -3.35 14.71
N GLY A 128 -7.13 -2.27 14.41
CA GLY A 128 -7.03 -1.75 13.06
C GLY A 128 -5.81 -0.87 12.87
N THR A 129 -5.82 -0.17 11.79
CA THR A 129 -4.79 0.82 11.42
C THR A 129 -5.45 2.15 11.12
N ALA A 130 -4.71 3.24 11.33
CA ALA A 130 -5.11 4.56 10.89
C ALA A 130 -3.94 5.29 10.23
N GLY A 131 -4.18 5.96 9.10
CA GLY A 131 -3.21 6.75 8.36
C GLY A 131 -3.30 8.22 8.69
N TYR A 132 -2.18 8.86 9.03
CA TYR A 132 -2.11 10.25 9.47
C TYR A 132 -2.23 11.24 8.30
N LEU A 133 -3.13 12.20 8.44
CA LEU A 133 -3.45 13.20 7.43
C LEU A 133 -2.91 14.61 7.76
N GLY A 134 -2.28 14.76 8.94
CA GLY A 134 -1.89 16.09 9.48
C GLY A 134 -2.90 16.67 10.46
N GLY A 135 -2.49 17.65 11.29
CA GLY A 135 -3.36 18.37 12.21
C GLY A 135 -4.14 17.51 13.21
N GLY A 136 -3.62 16.31 13.52
CA GLY A 136 -4.29 15.35 14.40
C GLY A 136 -5.38 14.51 13.72
N TYR A 137 -5.56 14.61 12.40
CA TYR A 137 -6.55 13.84 11.64
C TYR A 137 -5.97 12.54 11.10
N PHE A 138 -6.81 11.50 11.04
CA PHE A 138 -6.46 10.19 10.50
C PHE A 138 -7.60 9.64 9.65
N ILE A 139 -7.26 8.88 8.62
CA ILE A 139 -8.20 8.05 7.87
C ILE A 139 -8.11 6.60 8.36
N THR A 140 -9.26 5.94 8.43
CA THR A 140 -9.39 4.52 8.77
C THR A 140 -10.68 3.95 8.17
N VAL A 141 -11.03 2.70 8.50
CA VAL A 141 -12.30 2.08 8.12
C VAL A 141 -13.41 2.37 9.11
N LYS A 142 -14.66 2.46 8.63
CA LYS A 142 -15.83 2.67 9.49
C LYS A 142 -16.05 1.50 10.44
N HIS A 143 -16.00 0.26 9.95
CA HIS A 143 -16.21 -0.93 10.77
C HIS A 143 -15.19 -1.07 11.92
N GLY A 144 -14.03 -0.41 11.82
CA GLY A 144 -13.02 -0.38 12.88
C GLY A 144 -13.41 0.54 14.05
N VAL A 145 -14.24 1.57 13.82
CA VAL A 145 -14.53 2.63 14.80
C VAL A 145 -16.03 2.83 15.07
N ILE A 146 -16.90 2.24 14.27
CA ILE A 146 -18.36 2.23 14.44
C ILE A 146 -18.81 0.79 14.30
N ALA A 147 -19.65 0.31 15.23
CA ALA A 147 -20.31 -0.98 15.06
C ALA A 147 -21.25 -0.86 13.86
N LEU A 148 -21.07 -1.75 12.87
CA LEU A 148 -22.01 -1.86 11.77
C LEU A 148 -23.28 -2.57 12.25
N ASP A 149 -24.41 -2.27 11.63
CA ASP A 149 -25.69 -2.84 11.99
C ASP A 149 -25.66 -4.36 11.79
N GLU A 150 -25.67 -5.11 12.89
CA GLU A 150 -25.95 -6.52 12.88
C GLU A 150 -27.45 -6.74 13.00
N PRO A 151 -28.02 -7.76 12.33
CA PRO A 151 -29.43 -8.09 12.50
C PRO A 151 -29.75 -8.28 13.99
N SER A 152 -30.67 -7.51 14.54
CA SER A 152 -31.01 -7.56 15.95
C SER A 152 -31.82 -8.83 16.23
N ASP A 153 -31.22 -9.81 16.85
CA ASP A 153 -31.89 -11.00 17.39
C ASP A 153 -32.45 -10.76 18.82
N GLY A 154 -32.73 -9.52 19.17
CA GLY A 154 -33.22 -9.10 20.49
C GLY A 154 -32.11 -8.92 21.54
N ARG A 155 -30.85 -9.02 21.18
CA ARG A 155 -29.71 -8.74 22.06
C ARG A 155 -29.38 -7.25 22.09
N GLU A 156 -28.67 -6.82 23.13
CA GLU A 156 -28.16 -5.46 23.19
C GLU A 156 -27.25 -5.15 21.98
N ALA A 157 -27.51 -4.07 21.28
CA ALA A 157 -26.74 -3.67 20.11
C ALA A 157 -25.28 -3.36 20.50
N ARG A 158 -24.35 -3.86 19.73
CA ARG A 158 -22.93 -3.53 19.85
C ARG A 158 -22.71 -2.05 19.57
N ARG A 159 -21.94 -1.39 20.43
CA ARG A 159 -21.58 0.03 20.26
C ARG A 159 -20.11 0.24 20.62
N ILE A 160 -19.39 0.97 19.80
CA ILE A 160 -18.02 1.39 20.12
C ILE A 160 -18.12 2.53 21.13
N THR A 161 -17.48 2.36 22.27
CA THR A 161 -17.52 3.30 23.41
C THR A 161 -16.28 4.16 23.50
N SER A 162 -15.13 3.69 23.00
CA SER A 162 -13.91 4.50 22.96
C SER A 162 -13.01 4.08 21.78
N ILE A 163 -12.30 5.08 21.25
CA ILE A 163 -11.35 4.93 20.15
C ILE A 163 -10.03 5.52 20.60
N LYS A 164 -8.94 4.80 20.35
CA LYS A 164 -7.58 5.24 20.69
C LYS A 164 -6.62 4.94 19.55
N VAL A 165 -5.70 5.84 19.30
CA VAL A 165 -4.53 5.61 18.44
C VAL A 165 -3.31 5.39 19.33
N ARG A 166 -2.44 4.46 18.96
CA ARG A 166 -1.21 4.20 19.70
C ARG A 166 -0.04 4.94 19.04
N TYR A 167 0.53 5.88 19.76
CA TYR A 167 1.65 6.69 19.31
C TYR A 167 2.78 6.71 20.36
N LYS A 168 4.00 6.32 19.96
CA LYS A 168 5.17 6.20 20.84
C LYS A 168 4.85 5.45 22.15
N GLY A 169 4.11 4.33 22.03
CA GLY A 169 3.72 3.47 23.15
C GLY A 169 2.58 4.01 24.03
N LYS A 170 2.00 5.16 23.71
CA LYS A 170 0.89 5.76 24.46
C LYS A 170 -0.41 5.66 23.68
N ASP A 171 -1.49 5.34 24.37
CA ASP A 171 -2.85 5.34 23.84
C ASP A 171 -3.43 6.76 23.92
N ILE A 172 -3.71 7.37 22.77
CA ILE A 172 -4.25 8.73 22.65
C ILE A 172 -5.72 8.63 22.24
N PRO A 173 -6.66 9.20 23.01
CA PRO A 173 -8.07 9.17 22.67
C PRO A 173 -8.34 9.90 21.35
N ALA A 174 -9.21 9.31 20.52
CA ALA A 174 -9.65 9.88 19.26
C ALA A 174 -11.18 9.95 19.22
N ARG A 175 -11.70 10.85 18.38
CA ARG A 175 -13.14 10.99 18.11
C ARG A 175 -13.39 10.91 16.62
N ILE A 176 -14.57 10.44 16.24
CA ILE A 176 -15.01 10.42 14.85
C ILE A 176 -15.36 11.86 14.42
N VAL A 177 -14.87 12.24 13.24
CA VAL A 177 -15.15 13.54 12.60
C VAL A 177 -16.13 13.36 11.45
N ASP A 178 -15.92 12.29 10.66
CA ASP A 178 -16.74 11.95 9.52
C ASP A 178 -16.69 10.46 9.24
N SER A 179 -17.69 9.92 8.54
CA SER A 179 -17.70 8.54 8.10
C SER A 179 -18.63 8.35 6.91
N GLY A 180 -18.34 7.34 6.10
CA GLY A 180 -19.22 6.93 5.02
C GLY A 180 -20.49 6.22 5.52
N ASN A 181 -21.31 5.79 4.57
CA ASN A 181 -22.65 5.25 4.81
C ASN A 181 -22.70 3.71 4.86
N ALA A 182 -21.56 3.02 5.00
CA ALA A 182 -21.55 1.57 5.10
C ALA A 182 -22.34 1.07 6.31
N ASN A 183 -23.10 0.00 6.11
CA ASN A 183 -23.76 -0.78 7.16
C ASN A 183 -23.22 -2.23 7.20
N VAL A 184 -22.34 -2.59 6.29
CA VAL A 184 -21.62 -3.86 6.22
C VAL A 184 -20.15 -3.61 5.86
N GLU A 185 -19.29 -4.56 6.20
CA GLU A 185 -17.90 -4.56 5.73
C GLU A 185 -17.85 -4.74 4.20
N VAL A 186 -16.70 -4.40 3.60
CA VAL A 186 -16.47 -4.48 2.14
C VAL A 186 -17.53 -3.68 1.35
N HIS A 187 -17.73 -2.43 1.76
CA HIS A 187 -18.65 -1.49 1.15
C HIS A 187 -17.94 -0.18 0.77
N PRO A 188 -18.29 0.49 -0.35
CA PRO A 188 -17.68 1.75 -0.76
C PRO A 188 -17.80 2.91 0.25
N GLY A 189 -18.71 2.81 1.20
CA GLY A 189 -18.88 3.74 2.31
C GLY A 189 -18.17 3.30 3.60
N ASP A 190 -17.31 2.29 3.57
CA ASP A 190 -16.61 1.79 4.76
C ASP A 190 -15.31 2.56 5.05
N TRP A 191 -15.46 3.84 5.31
CA TRP A 191 -14.37 4.74 5.69
C TRP A 191 -14.78 5.64 6.85
N ALA A 192 -13.79 6.10 7.61
CA ALA A 192 -13.98 7.09 8.67
C ALA A 192 -12.76 8.02 8.80
N ILE A 193 -13.04 9.26 9.13
CA ILE A 193 -12.05 10.24 9.59
C ILE A 193 -12.17 10.36 11.09
N ILE A 194 -11.06 10.18 11.78
CA ILE A 194 -10.97 10.39 13.23
C ILE A 194 -9.97 11.50 13.53
N ARG A 195 -10.08 12.08 14.71
CA ARG A 195 -9.19 13.16 15.17
C ARG A 195 -8.80 12.95 16.62
N VAL A 196 -7.52 13.14 16.92
CA VAL A 196 -6.98 13.29 18.29
C VAL A 196 -6.96 14.74 18.72
N GLY A 197 -6.92 14.99 20.02
CA GLY A 197 -6.97 16.35 20.60
C GLY A 197 -5.70 17.17 20.42
N GLN A 198 -4.63 16.59 19.89
CA GLN A 198 -3.31 17.22 19.71
C GLN A 198 -2.73 16.90 18.34
N GLU A 199 -1.84 17.73 17.87
CA GLU A 199 -1.01 17.42 16.72
C GLU A 199 0.08 16.42 17.11
N LEU A 200 0.39 15.49 16.22
CA LEU A 200 1.42 14.47 16.42
C LEU A 200 2.57 14.71 15.45
N ASP A 201 3.77 14.44 15.95
CA ASP A 201 4.99 14.47 15.15
C ASP A 201 5.06 13.19 14.26
N LEU A 202 4.23 13.18 13.24
CA LEU A 202 4.11 12.11 12.24
C LEU A 202 4.13 12.73 10.84
N PRO A 203 4.75 12.08 9.85
CA PRO A 203 4.69 12.54 8.48
C PRO A 203 3.26 12.39 7.93
N ALA A 204 2.67 13.48 7.45
CA ALA A 204 1.35 13.45 6.85
C ALA A 204 1.39 12.71 5.51
N LEU A 205 0.38 11.90 5.23
CA LEU A 205 0.20 11.21 3.97
C LEU A 205 -0.16 12.22 2.86
N ARG A 206 0.48 12.05 1.71
CA ARG A 206 0.03 12.69 0.47
C ARG A 206 -1.07 11.82 -0.12
N ILE A 207 -2.13 12.45 -0.62
CA ILE A 207 -3.31 11.76 -1.13
C ILE A 207 -3.37 11.94 -2.64
N ASP A 208 -3.58 10.85 -3.37
CA ASP A 208 -3.85 10.86 -4.79
C ASP A 208 -5.25 10.27 -5.04
N THR A 209 -6.23 11.14 -5.25
CA THR A 209 -7.62 10.75 -5.57
C THR A 209 -7.84 10.47 -7.04
N SER A 210 -6.84 10.69 -7.88
CA SER A 210 -6.89 10.52 -9.35
C SER A 210 -6.28 9.21 -9.84
N TYR A 211 -5.73 8.39 -8.93
CA TYR A 211 -5.04 7.15 -9.27
C TYR A 211 -5.91 6.17 -10.07
N GLY A 212 -5.36 5.71 -11.20
CA GLY A 212 -6.10 4.93 -12.20
C GLY A 212 -6.44 3.49 -11.79
N TYR A 213 -5.62 2.85 -10.95
CA TYR A 213 -5.70 1.42 -10.63
C TYR A 213 -5.67 0.52 -11.88
N ASP A 214 -4.62 0.66 -12.68
CA ASP A 214 -4.45 -0.16 -13.86
C ASP A 214 -4.11 -1.60 -13.49
N PHE A 215 -4.59 -2.56 -14.30
CA PHE A 215 -4.39 -3.99 -14.04
C PHE A 215 -2.90 -4.33 -13.95
N ALA A 216 -2.53 -5.13 -12.93
CA ALA A 216 -1.17 -5.56 -12.62
C ALA A 216 -0.22 -4.43 -12.17
N GLU A 217 -0.72 -3.21 -11.93
CA GLU A 217 0.09 -2.14 -11.37
C GLU A 217 0.53 -2.47 -9.94
N PRO A 218 1.82 -2.27 -9.58
CA PRO A 218 2.29 -2.58 -8.24
C PRO A 218 1.77 -1.58 -7.21
N ILE A 219 1.37 -2.11 -6.06
CA ILE A 219 0.93 -1.34 -4.90
C ILE A 219 1.63 -1.80 -3.64
N PHE A 220 1.71 -0.92 -2.67
CA PHE A 220 2.32 -1.15 -1.37
C PHE A 220 1.29 -0.92 -0.28
N ARG A 221 1.07 -1.91 0.57
CA ARG A 221 0.14 -1.82 1.68
C ARG A 221 0.91 -1.71 2.99
N LEU A 222 0.58 -0.71 3.79
CA LEU A 222 1.07 -0.52 5.14
C LEU A 222 -0.10 -0.63 6.13
N GLY A 223 0.02 -1.51 7.09
CA GLY A 223 -1.01 -1.72 8.10
C GLY A 223 -0.52 -2.55 9.27
N ASN A 224 -1.25 -2.48 10.39
CA ASN A 224 -0.93 -3.18 11.60
C ASN A 224 -1.20 -4.70 11.45
N ASP A 225 -0.26 -5.51 11.89
CA ASP A 225 -0.47 -6.92 12.18
C ASP A 225 -0.36 -7.09 13.70
N TYR A 226 -1.34 -7.62 14.33
CA TYR A 226 -1.46 -7.76 15.78
C TYR A 226 -0.16 -7.99 16.56
N SER A 227 0.74 -8.79 16.02
CA SER A 227 1.95 -9.21 16.72
C SER A 227 3.21 -8.50 16.25
N LYS A 228 3.14 -7.78 15.11
CA LYS A 228 4.32 -7.27 14.40
C LYS A 228 4.33 -5.74 14.23
N GLY A 229 3.26 -5.06 14.65
CA GLY A 229 3.07 -3.62 14.40
C GLY A 229 2.79 -3.33 12.93
N ILE A 230 3.14 -2.13 12.46
CA ILE A 230 2.95 -1.75 11.06
C ILE A 230 3.90 -2.52 10.15
N ILE A 231 3.34 -3.38 9.32
CA ILE A 231 4.06 -4.20 8.33
C ILE A 231 3.82 -3.69 6.92
N LEU A 232 4.76 -4.00 6.04
CA LEU A 232 4.65 -3.80 4.60
C LEU A 232 4.21 -5.11 3.95
N SER A 233 3.16 -5.03 3.13
CA SER A 233 2.84 -6.04 2.11
C SER A 233 2.90 -5.39 0.75
N THR A 234 3.38 -6.14 -0.23
CA THR A 234 3.39 -5.75 -1.62
C THR A 234 2.32 -6.51 -2.37
N GLY A 235 1.87 -5.96 -3.48
CA GLY A 235 0.86 -6.62 -4.28
C GLY A 235 0.62 -5.91 -5.59
N TYR A 236 -0.39 -6.37 -6.29
CA TYR A 236 -0.73 -5.86 -7.61
C TYR A 236 -2.22 -5.57 -7.68
N VAL A 237 -2.55 -4.52 -8.42
CA VAL A 237 -3.93 -4.20 -8.77
C VAL A 237 -4.53 -5.35 -9.58
N GLY A 238 -5.69 -5.84 -9.15
CA GLY A 238 -6.50 -6.80 -9.89
C GLY A 238 -7.57 -6.09 -10.73
N GLN A 239 -8.81 -6.15 -10.29
CA GLN A 239 -9.94 -5.63 -11.04
C GLN A 239 -10.75 -4.62 -10.22
N ARG A 240 -11.33 -3.65 -10.92
CA ARG A 240 -12.40 -2.82 -10.34
C ARG A 240 -13.69 -3.63 -10.27
N THR A 241 -14.38 -3.54 -9.16
CA THR A 241 -15.70 -4.12 -8.97
C THR A 241 -16.79 -3.15 -9.42
N ALA A 242 -17.99 -3.67 -9.69
CA ALA A 242 -19.13 -2.86 -10.13
C ALA A 242 -19.53 -1.77 -9.11
N ASN A 243 -19.25 -1.96 -7.83
CA ASN A 243 -19.51 -1.00 -6.77
C ASN A 243 -18.35 -0.03 -6.50
N GLY A 244 -17.30 -0.02 -7.34
CA GLY A 244 -16.19 0.93 -7.27
C GLY A 244 -15.08 0.56 -6.30
N LEU A 245 -15.10 -0.63 -5.72
CA LEU A 245 -13.95 -1.19 -4.99
C LEU A 245 -12.92 -1.74 -5.98
N VAL A 246 -11.72 -2.01 -5.50
CA VAL A 246 -10.66 -2.63 -6.28
C VAL A 246 -10.21 -3.90 -5.57
N THR A 247 -10.11 -5.01 -6.30
CA THR A 247 -9.46 -6.22 -5.80
C THR A 247 -7.97 -6.13 -6.02
N CYS A 248 -7.20 -6.49 -5.02
CA CYS A 248 -5.74 -6.51 -5.13
C CYS A 248 -5.19 -7.84 -4.64
N LEU A 249 -4.19 -8.35 -5.34
CA LEU A 249 -3.43 -9.51 -4.90
C LEU A 249 -2.44 -9.04 -3.82
N THR A 250 -2.90 -9.08 -2.58
CA THR A 250 -2.10 -8.75 -1.39
C THR A 250 -2.71 -9.41 -0.16
N ASP A 251 -1.88 -9.97 0.71
CA ASP A 251 -2.32 -10.73 1.87
C ASP A 251 -3.20 -9.89 2.82
N GLY A 252 -4.36 -10.45 3.19
CA GLY A 252 -5.28 -9.82 4.12
C GLY A 252 -5.09 -10.34 5.55
N HIS A 253 -4.27 -9.68 6.38
CA HIS A 253 -4.14 -10.00 7.80
C HIS A 253 -5.13 -9.20 8.65
N PRO A 254 -5.63 -9.77 9.76
CA PRO A 254 -6.40 -9.01 10.74
C PRO A 254 -5.58 -7.83 11.31
N GLY A 255 -6.21 -6.67 11.44
CA GLY A 255 -5.58 -5.44 11.93
C GLY A 255 -5.10 -4.50 10.83
N VAL A 256 -4.96 -4.94 9.57
CA VAL A 256 -4.54 -4.07 8.46
C VAL A 256 -5.67 -3.17 7.93
N SER A 257 -6.92 -3.46 8.27
CA SER A 257 -8.07 -2.63 7.90
C SER A 257 -7.87 -1.17 8.33
N GLY A 258 -8.09 -0.23 7.42
CA GLY A 258 -7.86 1.21 7.65
C GLY A 258 -6.40 1.65 7.50
N GLY A 259 -5.48 0.75 7.17
CA GLY A 259 -4.12 1.08 6.75
C GLY A 259 -4.11 1.80 5.40
N GLY A 260 -2.94 1.94 4.79
CA GLY A 260 -2.79 2.60 3.50
C GLY A 260 -2.40 1.64 2.39
N VAL A 261 -2.99 1.89 1.23
CA VAL A 261 -2.48 1.41 -0.04
C VAL A 261 -1.80 2.60 -0.72
N LEU A 262 -0.52 2.43 -1.02
CA LEU A 262 0.32 3.44 -1.63
C LEU A 262 0.67 3.04 -3.06
N ASN A 263 0.72 4.02 -3.95
CA ASN A 263 1.31 3.87 -5.27
C ASN A 263 2.85 3.91 -5.19
N GLN A 264 3.53 3.83 -6.32
CA GLN A 264 4.99 3.84 -6.42
C GLN A 264 5.62 5.16 -5.95
N ASP A 265 4.88 6.26 -5.97
CA ASP A 265 5.31 7.58 -5.48
C ASP A 265 5.08 7.74 -3.96
N GLY A 266 4.55 6.71 -3.29
CA GLY A 266 4.24 6.72 -1.86
C GLY A 266 3.03 7.58 -1.50
N ASN A 267 2.16 7.88 -2.46
CA ASN A 267 0.91 8.58 -2.20
C ASN A 267 -0.18 7.58 -1.78
N LEU A 268 -1.01 7.98 -0.84
CA LEU A 268 -2.17 7.20 -0.43
C LEU A 268 -3.21 7.21 -1.56
N VAL A 269 -3.48 6.05 -2.11
CA VAL A 269 -4.47 5.84 -3.17
C VAL A 269 -5.72 5.11 -2.68
N GLY A 270 -5.62 4.33 -1.61
CA GLY A 270 -6.74 3.57 -1.06
C GLY A 270 -6.53 3.10 0.36
N ILE A 271 -7.57 2.50 0.93
CA ILE A 271 -7.51 1.82 2.22
C ILE A 271 -8.00 0.38 2.09
N PRO A 272 -7.32 -0.61 2.72
CA PRO A 272 -7.82 -1.98 2.77
C PRO A 272 -9.04 -2.05 3.70
N ILE A 273 -10.13 -2.59 3.21
CA ILE A 273 -11.41 -2.68 3.94
C ILE A 273 -11.84 -4.12 4.23
N GLY A 274 -11.19 -5.09 3.65
CA GLY A 274 -11.52 -6.48 3.86
C GLY A 274 -10.79 -7.39 2.89
N ARG A 275 -11.11 -8.67 2.97
CA ARG A 275 -10.52 -9.72 2.15
C ARG A 275 -11.60 -10.54 1.45
N MET A 276 -11.23 -11.20 0.37
CA MET A 276 -12.14 -12.12 -0.31
C MET A 276 -12.41 -13.34 0.58
N GLN A 277 -13.67 -13.69 0.74
CA GLN A 277 -14.04 -14.87 1.50
C GLN A 277 -13.54 -16.13 0.77
N GLY A 278 -12.79 -16.96 1.49
CA GLY A 278 -12.21 -18.19 0.94
C GLY A 278 -10.83 -18.04 0.29
N ASP A 279 -10.38 -16.82 -0.02
CA ASP A 279 -9.01 -16.59 -0.53
C ASP A 279 -8.36 -15.36 0.12
N TYR A 280 -7.50 -15.61 1.10
CA TYR A 280 -6.80 -14.58 1.88
C TYR A 280 -5.74 -13.80 1.09
N ARG A 281 -5.39 -14.24 -0.12
CA ARG A 281 -4.43 -13.56 -1.00
C ARG A 281 -5.04 -12.36 -1.70
N PHE A 282 -6.36 -12.22 -1.68
CA PHE A 282 -7.06 -11.10 -2.29
C PHE A 282 -7.67 -10.19 -1.23
N SER A 283 -7.34 -8.91 -1.33
CA SER A 283 -7.92 -7.86 -0.49
C SER A 283 -8.83 -6.95 -1.32
N PHE A 284 -9.88 -6.43 -0.68
CA PHE A 284 -10.67 -5.33 -1.22
C PHE A 284 -10.09 -4.00 -0.74
N ILE A 285 -9.81 -3.15 -1.69
CA ILE A 285 -9.32 -1.80 -1.48
C ILE A 285 -10.44 -0.82 -1.81
N LEU A 286 -10.67 0.10 -0.91
CA LEU A 286 -11.53 1.25 -1.12
C LEU A 286 -10.65 2.40 -1.65
N PRO A 287 -10.80 2.80 -2.92
CA PRO A 287 -10.12 3.97 -3.47
C PRO A 287 -10.42 5.23 -2.64
N VAL A 288 -9.41 6.04 -2.36
CA VAL A 288 -9.64 7.33 -1.71
C VAL A 288 -10.31 8.31 -2.69
N ARG A 289 -11.24 9.10 -2.18
CA ARG A 289 -12.03 10.07 -2.95
C ARG A 289 -12.05 11.42 -2.24
N ALA A 290 -12.13 12.50 -2.98
CA ALA A 290 -12.09 13.85 -2.44
C ALA A 290 -13.17 14.11 -1.37
N GLU A 291 -14.35 13.49 -1.52
CA GLU A 291 -15.43 13.65 -0.54
C GLU A 291 -15.08 13.12 0.86
N MET A 292 -14.18 12.14 0.99
CA MET A 292 -13.75 11.59 2.28
C MET A 292 -13.00 12.61 3.13
N PHE A 293 -12.41 13.62 2.50
CA PHE A 293 -11.53 14.59 3.15
C PHE A 293 -12.15 15.97 3.35
N ARG A 294 -13.42 16.16 3.02
CA ARG A 294 -14.11 17.47 3.08
C ARG A 294 -14.04 18.14 4.47
N LYS A 295 -13.98 17.32 5.52
CA LYS A 295 -13.89 17.82 6.92
C LYS A 295 -12.47 17.87 7.47
N VAL A 296 -11.46 17.60 6.61
CA VAL A 296 -10.04 17.71 7.01
C VAL A 296 -9.48 19.01 6.44
N PRO A 297 -9.12 19.97 7.31
CA PRO A 297 -8.61 21.25 6.85
C PRO A 297 -7.32 21.11 6.03
N GLY A 298 -7.22 21.84 4.91
CA GLY A 298 -6.03 21.91 4.09
C GLY A 298 -5.79 20.74 3.12
N LEU A 299 -6.60 19.67 3.16
CA LEU A 299 -6.43 18.53 2.23
C LEU A 299 -7.23 18.67 0.94
N VAL A 300 -8.37 19.36 0.97
CA VAL A 300 -9.16 19.66 -0.24
C VAL A 300 -8.82 21.07 -0.67
N GLN A 301 -8.03 21.22 -1.75
CA GLN A 301 -8.01 22.47 -2.48
C GLN A 301 -9.40 22.63 -3.12
N PRO A 302 -10.07 23.81 -2.99
CA PRO A 302 -11.27 24.04 -3.77
C PRO A 302 -10.89 23.88 -5.24
N GLU A 303 -11.61 23.00 -5.96
CA GLU A 303 -11.55 22.99 -7.42
C GLU A 303 -11.62 24.43 -7.89
N ARG A 304 -10.60 24.89 -8.61
CA ARG A 304 -10.72 26.10 -9.39
C ARG A 304 -11.84 25.81 -10.38
N VAL A 305 -13.03 26.28 -10.07
CA VAL A 305 -14.09 26.42 -11.06
C VAL A 305 -13.49 27.32 -12.13
N ALA A 306 -13.10 26.72 -13.25
CA ALA A 306 -12.79 27.46 -14.46
C ALA A 306 -14.10 28.14 -14.83
N LEU A 307 -14.23 29.42 -14.45
CA LEU A 307 -15.20 30.31 -15.04
C LEU A 307 -14.84 30.32 -16.54
N ALA A 308 -15.58 29.55 -17.31
CA ALA A 308 -15.67 29.74 -18.73
C ALA A 308 -16.17 31.18 -18.91
N GLU A 309 -15.25 32.07 -19.23
CA GLU A 309 -15.59 33.37 -19.79
C GLU A 309 -16.32 33.07 -21.10
N THR A 310 -17.64 33.13 -21.07
CA THR A 310 -18.46 33.34 -22.24
C THR A 310 -18.19 34.79 -22.72
N GLY A 311 -17.22 34.92 -23.61
CA GLY A 311 -17.02 36.13 -24.40
C GLY A 311 -18.14 36.20 -25.43
N GLU A 312 -18.88 37.25 -25.37
CA GLU A 312 -19.72 37.75 -26.48
C GLU A 312 -18.90 38.09 -27.72
#